data_44bc311967d84547f27b668a70726b61
#
_entry.id   44bc311967d84547f27b668a70726b61
#
_cell.length_a   1.000
_cell.length_b   1.000
_cell.length_c   1.000
_cell.angle_alpha   90.00
_cell.angle_beta   90.00
_cell.angle_gamma   90.00
#
_symmetry.space_group_name_H-M   'P 1'
#
loop_
_entity.id
_entity.type
_entity.pdbx_description
1 polymer ?
#
loop_
_entity_poly.entity_id
_entity_poly.type
_entity_poly.pdbx_seq_one_letter_code
_entity_poly.pdbx_strand_id
1 'polypeptide(L)'
;MKKLFINLLVICLLVPFIGTFEVFAEDLKSCGYEVAYINDDGSFSTESCHGDFTAAKNRMKELGGDVVVRHDSSYSYTKIIAMNSGIAYSYPRDGATLNIYQDVNNHSIYYKQTYVARHFELNYLDTERYLGDGRGMIETNINGFHGFTDLEYVDLVPSKFIRNGIAITLGGNNPYTNEGTFTFVPKQNYYERRTSGNYSEIVYHIYRGFPANGYEPVSEAIVIGPAPSDMNEGVKYYSYDGVNFYSDSDFKNKSFTYYNYYQFLPLRSKTNISADIFNSYISKYDNSVMRGTGQTFIDAQNKYGINALLLFAMAAHESGNGTSGYATKRNNLFGWNAVDADPNQATSFSSVAVCVNQQAGVNLRGFVDVTDGRFFSSSLGNKGSGLNVKYASDPYW
;
A
#
# COMPACT_ATOMS: atom_id res chain seq x y z
N MET A 1 8.00 68.99 32.15
CA MET A 1 8.71 67.77 32.54
C MET A 1 7.69 66.63 32.62
N LYS A 2 7.55 65.85 31.58
CA LYS A 2 6.77 64.60 31.59
C LYS A 2 7.65 63.49 31.07
N LYS A 3 7.99 62.55 31.96
CA LYS A 3 8.77 61.36 31.61
C LYS A 3 7.89 60.38 30.90
N LEU A 4 8.25 60.02 29.68
CA LEU A 4 7.65 58.97 28.89
C LEU A 4 8.28 57.62 29.27
N PHE A 5 7.50 56.73 29.88
CA PHE A 5 7.90 55.33 30.09
C PHE A 5 7.60 54.54 28.82
N ILE A 6 8.65 54.05 28.16
CA ILE A 6 8.50 53.10 27.07
C ILE A 6 8.53 51.70 27.70
N ASN A 7 7.36 51.05 27.69
CA ASN A 7 7.29 49.62 28.02
C ASN A 7 7.77 48.80 26.80
N LEU A 8 8.94 48.22 26.96
CA LEU A 8 9.48 47.23 25.99
C LEU A 8 8.79 45.89 26.23
N LEU A 9 7.79 45.58 25.41
CA LEU A 9 7.14 44.28 25.41
C LEU A 9 8.08 43.27 24.72
N VAL A 10 8.76 42.46 25.52
CA VAL A 10 9.55 41.31 24.99
C VAL A 10 8.55 40.23 24.60
N ILE A 11 8.23 40.13 23.31
CA ILE A 11 7.53 39.00 22.74
C ILE A 11 8.56 37.88 22.59
N CYS A 12 8.57 36.95 23.54
CA CYS A 12 9.22 35.67 23.35
C CYS A 12 8.46 34.87 22.28
N LEU A 13 8.89 34.98 21.05
CA LEU A 13 8.52 34.03 20.01
C LEU A 13 9.12 32.65 20.38
N LEU A 14 8.29 31.79 20.94
CA LEU A 14 8.58 30.38 21.00
C LEU A 14 8.53 29.84 19.55
N VAL A 15 9.65 29.93 18.87
CA VAL A 15 9.89 29.14 17.68
C VAL A 15 10.14 27.72 18.18
N PRO A 16 9.32 26.74 17.83
CA PRO A 16 9.68 25.37 18.10
C PRO A 16 10.99 25.10 17.33
N PHE A 17 12.05 24.85 18.06
CA PHE A 17 13.29 24.31 17.51
C PHE A 17 12.94 22.93 16.95
N ILE A 18 12.53 22.88 15.69
CA ILE A 18 12.59 21.65 14.92
C ILE A 18 14.06 21.49 14.60
N GLY A 19 14.76 20.81 15.50
CA GLY A 19 16.12 20.39 15.23
C GLY A 19 16.10 19.49 14.03
N THR A 20 16.56 19.97 12.90
CA THR A 20 16.99 19.10 11.81
C THR A 20 18.19 18.34 12.36
N PHE A 21 17.95 17.14 12.89
CA PHE A 21 19.01 16.21 13.16
C PHE A 21 19.54 15.73 11.80
N GLU A 22 20.57 16.39 11.29
CA GLU A 22 21.49 15.73 10.40
C GLU A 22 22.04 14.53 11.19
N VAL A 23 21.64 13.34 10.79
CA VAL A 23 22.29 12.12 11.25
C VAL A 23 23.72 12.24 10.75
N PHE A 24 24.62 12.66 11.64
CA PHE A 24 26.04 12.69 11.35
C PHE A 24 26.43 11.27 10.97
N ALA A 25 26.89 11.08 9.74
CA ALA A 25 27.56 9.87 9.31
C ALA A 25 28.87 9.78 10.11
N GLU A 26 28.80 9.19 11.31
CA GLU A 26 30.01 8.74 11.97
C GLU A 26 30.71 7.73 11.06
N ASP A 27 32.01 7.78 11.05
CA ASP A 27 32.91 7.10 10.12
C ASP A 27 32.80 5.56 10.28
N LEU A 28 31.73 4.97 9.74
CA LEU A 28 31.49 3.52 9.74
C LEU A 28 32.43 2.74 8.79
N LYS A 29 33.29 3.44 8.05
CA LYS A 29 34.26 2.84 7.13
C LYS A 29 35.17 1.79 7.76
N SER A 30 35.34 1.83 9.08
CA SER A 30 36.11 0.85 9.85
C SER A 30 35.28 -0.34 10.36
N CYS A 31 33.93 -0.23 10.31
CA CYS A 31 32.98 -1.18 10.91
C CYS A 31 32.20 -1.95 9.85
N GLY A 32 32.71 -2.59 8.93
CA GLY A 32 32.00 -3.39 7.90
C GLY A 32 30.45 -3.40 8.03
N TYR A 33 29.92 -4.21 8.95
CA TYR A 33 28.50 -4.29 9.28
C TYR A 33 28.30 -3.94 10.75
N GLU A 34 27.59 -2.82 11.00
CA GLU A 34 27.31 -2.34 12.35
C GLU A 34 25.98 -2.88 12.86
N VAL A 35 25.99 -3.48 14.04
CA VAL A 35 24.78 -3.73 14.82
C VAL A 35 24.60 -2.58 15.80
N ALA A 36 23.45 -1.92 15.75
CA ALA A 36 23.21 -0.71 16.54
C ALA A 36 21.81 -0.70 17.17
N TYR A 37 21.75 -0.16 18.40
CA TYR A 37 20.48 0.23 19.02
C TYR A 37 20.00 1.56 18.44
N ILE A 38 18.68 1.67 18.26
CA ILE A 38 18.04 2.95 17.96
C ILE A 38 17.70 3.65 19.26
N ASN A 39 18.23 4.84 19.48
CA ASN A 39 17.93 5.69 20.63
C ASN A 39 16.54 6.34 20.50
N ASP A 40 16.03 6.93 21.59
CA ASP A 40 14.69 7.56 21.59
C ASP A 40 14.60 8.81 20.74
N ASP A 41 15.72 9.45 20.46
CA ASP A 41 15.85 10.61 19.57
C ASP A 41 16.09 10.23 18.11
N GLY A 42 16.19 8.94 17.80
CA GLY A 42 16.47 8.42 16.45
C GLY A 42 17.93 8.28 16.10
N SER A 43 18.84 8.68 16.99
CA SER A 43 20.26 8.40 16.83
C SER A 43 20.56 6.92 17.04
N PHE A 44 21.79 6.51 16.71
CA PHE A 44 22.22 5.12 16.83
C PHE A 44 23.38 5.00 17.83
N SER A 45 23.34 3.91 18.61
CA SER A 45 24.45 3.51 19.48
C SER A 45 24.98 2.16 19.03
N THR A 46 26.22 2.13 18.56
CA THR A 46 26.91 0.91 18.13
C THR A 46 26.96 -0.12 19.24
N GLU A 47 26.48 -1.32 18.99
CA GLU A 47 26.62 -2.46 19.89
C GLU A 47 27.85 -3.28 19.50
N SER A 48 27.97 -3.65 18.22
CA SER A 48 29.07 -4.44 17.71
C SER A 48 29.30 -4.22 16.21
N CYS A 49 30.51 -4.58 15.76
CA CYS A 49 30.95 -4.55 14.37
C CYS A 49 31.27 -5.94 13.88
N HIS A 50 30.83 -6.27 12.67
CA HIS A 50 31.02 -7.59 12.08
C HIS A 50 31.63 -7.47 10.68
N GLY A 51 32.40 -8.51 10.29
CA GLY A 51 33.04 -8.59 8.98
C GLY A 51 32.12 -9.08 7.87
N ASP A 52 30.96 -9.66 8.24
CA ASP A 52 29.98 -10.16 7.29
C ASP A 52 28.54 -9.89 7.75
N PHE A 53 27.64 -9.82 6.78
CA PHE A 53 26.23 -9.52 7.01
C PHE A 53 25.52 -10.58 7.86
N THR A 54 25.82 -11.86 7.64
CA THR A 54 25.13 -12.96 8.34
C THR A 54 25.40 -12.93 9.83
N ALA A 55 26.66 -12.68 10.24
CA ALA A 55 27.02 -12.55 11.64
C ALA A 55 26.33 -11.34 12.28
N ALA A 56 26.32 -10.18 11.60
CA ALA A 56 25.63 -8.99 12.07
C ALA A 56 24.11 -9.21 12.21
N LYS A 57 23.48 -9.82 11.20
CA LYS A 57 22.04 -10.15 11.22
C LYS A 57 21.70 -11.10 12.37
N ASN A 58 22.49 -12.13 12.58
CA ASN A 58 22.28 -13.08 13.68
C ASN A 58 22.38 -12.36 15.03
N ARG A 59 23.37 -11.50 15.20
CA ARG A 59 23.53 -10.71 16.43
C ARG A 59 22.35 -9.77 16.67
N MET A 60 21.87 -9.08 15.64
CA MET A 60 20.67 -8.27 15.70
C MET A 60 19.44 -9.09 16.15
N LYS A 61 19.25 -10.27 15.59
CA LYS A 61 18.13 -11.19 15.93
C LYS A 61 18.21 -11.67 17.39
N GLU A 62 19.42 -12.00 17.88
CA GLU A 62 19.63 -12.38 19.29
C GLU A 62 19.26 -11.27 20.26
N LEU A 63 19.61 -10.04 19.95
CA LEU A 63 19.31 -8.87 20.79
C LEU A 63 17.82 -8.52 20.76
N GLY A 64 17.17 -8.70 19.62
CA GLY A 64 15.76 -8.34 19.45
C GLY A 64 15.49 -6.85 19.60
N GLY A 65 14.21 -6.48 19.76
CA GLY A 65 13.79 -5.10 20.02
C GLY A 65 14.19 -4.11 18.92
N ASP A 66 14.53 -2.89 19.31
CA ASP A 66 14.85 -1.77 18.43
C ASP A 66 16.33 -1.78 18.02
N VAL A 67 16.77 -2.90 17.45
CA VAL A 67 18.14 -3.10 16.95
C VAL A 67 18.12 -3.28 15.45
N VAL A 68 19.09 -2.71 14.78
CA VAL A 68 19.24 -2.73 13.32
C VAL A 68 20.65 -3.14 12.91
N VAL A 69 20.79 -3.60 11.66
CA VAL A 69 22.09 -3.69 10.99
C VAL A 69 22.20 -2.53 10.02
N ARG A 70 23.32 -1.80 10.13
CA ARG A 70 23.68 -0.68 9.25
C ARG A 70 24.94 -1.02 8.46
N HIS A 71 25.00 -0.52 7.24
CA HIS A 71 26.18 -0.65 6.40
C HIS A 71 26.38 0.60 5.57
N ASP A 72 27.62 1.11 5.55
CA ASP A 72 28.01 2.18 4.65
C ASP A 72 28.23 1.57 3.26
N SER A 73 27.26 1.74 2.40
CA SER A 73 27.40 1.32 1.00
C SER A 73 28.13 2.37 0.18
N SER A 74 28.72 1.99 -0.94
CA SER A 74 29.38 2.88 -1.91
C SER A 74 28.50 4.04 -2.42
N TYR A 75 27.26 4.12 -2.00
CA TYR A 75 26.28 5.16 -2.31
C TYR A 75 26.25 6.34 -1.31
N SER A 76 27.28 6.51 -0.54
CA SER A 76 27.58 7.73 0.25
C SER A 76 26.73 8.00 1.50
N TYR A 77 25.88 7.09 1.96
CA TYR A 77 25.19 7.24 3.24
C TYR A 77 25.01 5.90 3.95
N THR A 78 25.03 5.92 5.26
CA THR A 78 24.81 4.72 6.07
C THR A 78 23.35 4.31 5.99
N LYS A 79 23.10 3.17 5.42
CA LYS A 79 21.75 2.63 5.24
C LYS A 79 21.45 1.54 6.27
N ILE A 80 20.23 1.53 6.80
CA ILE A 80 19.69 0.35 7.50
C ILE A 80 19.45 -0.72 6.46
N ILE A 81 20.07 -1.89 6.66
CA ILE A 81 20.00 -3.02 5.74
C ILE A 81 19.25 -4.22 6.32
N ALA A 82 19.05 -4.26 7.63
CA ALA A 82 18.17 -5.21 8.31
C ALA A 82 17.65 -4.63 9.62
N MET A 83 16.49 -5.07 10.07
CA MET A 83 15.86 -4.67 11.31
C MET A 83 15.01 -5.81 11.90
N ASN A 84 14.70 -5.74 13.19
CA ASN A 84 13.85 -6.74 13.84
C ASN A 84 12.36 -6.49 13.60
N SER A 85 11.94 -5.24 13.41
CA SER A 85 10.55 -4.86 13.14
C SER A 85 10.46 -3.51 12.45
N GLY A 86 9.49 -3.37 11.57
CA GLY A 86 9.24 -2.14 10.84
C GLY A 86 8.56 -2.38 9.51
N ILE A 87 8.54 -1.34 8.71
CA ILE A 87 8.00 -1.36 7.36
C ILE A 87 9.11 -0.98 6.36
N ALA A 88 8.87 -1.26 5.10
CA ALA A 88 9.69 -0.73 4.01
C ALA A 88 8.85 0.19 3.13
N TYR A 89 9.44 1.28 2.65
CA TYR A 89 8.84 2.11 1.61
C TYR A 89 9.48 1.82 0.27
N SER A 90 8.64 1.56 -0.73
CA SER A 90 9.10 1.34 -2.10
C SER A 90 9.65 2.61 -2.73
N TYR A 91 10.78 2.49 -3.42
CA TYR A 91 11.46 3.60 -4.08
C TYR A 91 11.99 3.17 -5.47
N PRO A 92 11.12 2.77 -6.41
CA PRO A 92 11.55 2.26 -7.71
C PRO A 92 12.21 3.35 -8.56
N ARG A 93 13.14 2.95 -9.41
CA ARG A 93 13.85 3.82 -10.35
C ARG A 93 12.94 4.41 -11.42
N ASP A 94 13.26 5.59 -11.91
CA ASP A 94 12.77 6.21 -13.17
C ASP A 94 11.24 6.18 -13.37
N GLY A 95 10.47 6.33 -12.30
CA GLY A 95 9.02 6.23 -12.41
C GLY A 95 8.50 4.82 -12.62
N ALA A 96 9.39 3.83 -12.63
CA ALA A 96 9.06 2.43 -12.72
C ALA A 96 8.27 1.92 -11.50
N THR A 97 7.87 0.70 -11.56
CA THR A 97 7.25 -0.04 -10.47
C THR A 97 8.26 -0.98 -9.84
N LEU A 98 8.14 -1.20 -8.54
CA LEU A 98 8.93 -2.20 -7.83
C LEU A 98 8.35 -3.59 -8.09
N ASN A 99 9.18 -4.51 -8.59
CA ASN A 99 8.77 -5.89 -8.81
C ASN A 99 8.82 -6.69 -7.50
N ILE A 100 7.88 -7.61 -7.36
CA ILE A 100 7.89 -8.63 -6.30
C ILE A 100 8.19 -9.98 -6.94
N TYR A 101 9.23 -10.63 -6.46
CA TYR A 101 9.74 -11.89 -6.96
C TYR A 101 9.24 -13.07 -6.12
N GLN A 102 9.19 -14.24 -6.74
CA GLN A 102 8.79 -15.47 -6.07
C GLN A 102 9.93 -16.10 -5.26
N ASP A 103 11.14 -15.92 -5.72
CA ASP A 103 12.33 -16.61 -5.21
C ASP A 103 13.46 -15.60 -4.98
N VAL A 104 14.13 -15.71 -3.85
CA VAL A 104 15.28 -14.87 -3.48
C VAL A 104 16.48 -15.03 -4.41
N ASN A 105 16.64 -16.17 -5.04
CA ASN A 105 17.77 -16.48 -5.92
C ASN A 105 17.46 -16.35 -7.41
N ASN A 106 16.18 -16.26 -7.75
CA ASN A 106 15.73 -16.23 -9.13
C ASN A 106 14.76 -15.06 -9.29
N HIS A 107 15.19 -13.97 -9.90
CA HIS A 107 14.38 -12.79 -10.19
C HIS A 107 13.21 -13.10 -11.16
N SER A 108 12.62 -14.27 -11.07
CA SER A 108 11.39 -14.59 -11.77
C SER A 108 10.22 -13.89 -11.07
N ILE A 109 9.54 -13.04 -11.81
CA ILE A 109 8.34 -12.35 -11.32
C ILE A 109 7.26 -13.40 -11.10
N TYR A 110 6.76 -13.49 -9.88
CA TYR A 110 5.79 -14.49 -9.46
C TYR A 110 4.51 -14.45 -10.29
N TYR A 111 3.94 -13.28 -10.44
CA TYR A 111 2.90 -12.95 -11.40
C TYR A 111 3.35 -11.66 -12.08
N LYS A 112 3.35 -11.63 -13.41
CA LYS A 112 3.73 -10.47 -14.21
C LYS A 112 2.97 -9.18 -13.86
N GLN A 113 1.94 -9.31 -13.04
CA GLN A 113 1.07 -8.21 -12.64
C GLN A 113 1.27 -7.74 -11.19
N THR A 114 2.20 -8.31 -10.41
CA THR A 114 2.41 -7.82 -9.06
C THR A 114 3.58 -6.87 -9.02
N TYR A 115 3.26 -5.61 -8.84
CA TYR A 115 4.22 -4.53 -8.69
C TYR A 115 3.71 -3.50 -7.68
N VAL A 116 4.61 -2.69 -7.18
CA VAL A 116 4.30 -1.60 -6.26
C VAL A 116 4.79 -0.29 -6.84
N ALA A 117 3.97 0.75 -6.76
CA ALA A 117 4.36 2.09 -7.13
C ALA A 117 5.31 2.70 -6.07
N ARG A 118 5.75 3.94 -6.29
CA ARG A 118 6.60 4.67 -5.35
C ARG A 118 5.89 4.96 -4.05
N HIS A 119 6.67 4.97 -2.97
CA HIS A 119 6.26 5.38 -1.63
C HIS A 119 5.10 4.56 -1.06
N PHE A 120 4.97 3.32 -1.50
CA PHE A 120 4.04 2.38 -0.88
C PHE A 120 4.67 1.68 0.30
N GLU A 121 3.88 1.49 1.33
CA GLU A 121 4.22 0.66 2.46
C GLU A 121 4.23 -0.81 2.08
N LEU A 122 5.31 -1.48 2.47
CA LEU A 122 5.50 -2.92 2.37
C LEU A 122 5.67 -3.46 3.78
N ASN A 123 5.02 -4.56 4.12
CA ASN A 123 5.34 -5.24 5.37
C ASN A 123 6.71 -5.92 5.23
N TYR A 124 7.68 -5.45 6.01
CA TYR A 124 9.01 -6.04 6.06
C TYR A 124 8.98 -7.28 6.95
N LEU A 125 9.49 -8.41 6.44
CA LEU A 125 9.62 -9.65 7.17
C LEU A 125 11.07 -9.94 7.56
N ASP A 126 11.98 -9.86 6.60
CA ASP A 126 13.42 -10.07 6.83
C ASP A 126 14.26 -9.49 5.69
N THR A 127 15.57 -9.38 5.90
CA THR A 127 16.56 -9.20 4.83
C THR A 127 17.24 -10.53 4.56
N GLU A 128 16.89 -11.15 3.44
CA GLU A 128 17.33 -12.50 3.14
C GLU A 128 18.78 -12.55 2.63
N ARG A 129 19.17 -11.53 1.88
CA ARG A 129 20.51 -11.47 1.29
C ARG A 129 21.00 -10.03 1.21
N TYR A 130 22.30 -9.86 1.43
CA TYR A 130 22.98 -8.59 1.21
C TYR A 130 24.39 -8.84 0.63
N LEU A 131 24.77 -8.11 -0.43
CA LEU A 131 26.01 -8.34 -1.19
C LEU A 131 27.13 -7.36 -0.85
N GLY A 132 26.91 -6.44 0.09
CA GLY A 132 27.93 -5.49 0.53
C GLY A 132 28.07 -4.23 -0.32
N ASP A 133 27.37 -4.12 -1.44
CA ASP A 133 27.40 -2.99 -2.38
C ASP A 133 26.05 -2.26 -2.49
N GLY A 134 25.21 -2.40 -1.48
CA GLY A 134 23.85 -1.86 -1.47
C GLY A 134 22.79 -2.77 -2.07
N ARG A 135 23.21 -3.77 -2.84
CA ARG A 135 22.30 -4.76 -3.40
C ARG A 135 21.95 -5.83 -2.37
N GLY A 136 20.70 -6.22 -2.36
CA GLY A 136 20.18 -7.24 -1.45
C GLY A 136 18.75 -7.58 -1.78
N MET A 137 18.19 -8.51 -1.01
CA MET A 137 16.79 -8.92 -1.14
C MET A 137 16.13 -8.88 0.23
N ILE A 138 14.98 -8.26 0.31
CA ILE A 138 14.10 -8.36 1.48
C ILE A 138 12.93 -9.29 1.19
N GLU A 139 12.51 -9.98 2.22
CA GLU A 139 11.25 -10.71 2.27
C GLU A 139 10.13 -9.75 2.71
N THR A 140 9.01 -9.79 2.01
CA THR A 140 7.92 -8.84 2.22
C THR A 140 6.55 -9.48 2.02
N ASN A 141 5.52 -8.86 2.58
CA ASN A 141 4.13 -9.18 2.29
C ASN A 141 3.38 -7.89 1.91
N ILE A 142 2.62 -7.97 0.82
CA ILE A 142 1.81 -6.85 0.32
C ILE A 142 0.40 -7.36 0.08
N ASN A 143 -0.53 -6.92 0.91
CA ASN A 143 -1.94 -7.28 0.82
C ASN A 143 -2.16 -8.80 0.62
N GLY A 144 -1.43 -9.61 1.40
CA GLY A 144 -1.48 -11.07 1.35
C GLY A 144 -0.55 -11.72 0.31
N PHE A 145 0.13 -10.95 -0.55
CA PHE A 145 1.13 -11.46 -1.47
C PHE A 145 2.50 -11.51 -0.79
N HIS A 146 2.97 -12.71 -0.52
CA HIS A 146 4.30 -12.96 0.05
C HIS A 146 5.33 -13.12 -1.05
N GLY A 147 6.45 -12.43 -0.94
CA GLY A 147 7.51 -12.50 -1.93
C GLY A 147 8.77 -11.73 -1.53
N PHE A 148 9.63 -11.49 -2.48
CA PHE A 148 10.93 -10.86 -2.31
C PHE A 148 11.06 -9.65 -3.21
N THR A 149 11.80 -8.63 -2.75
CA THR A 149 12.10 -7.46 -3.58
C THR A 149 13.50 -6.93 -3.31
N ASP A 150 14.02 -6.16 -4.25
CA ASP A 150 15.38 -5.63 -4.17
C ASP A 150 15.49 -4.56 -3.07
N LEU A 151 16.41 -4.77 -2.13
CA LEU A 151 16.69 -3.84 -1.03
C LEU A 151 17.16 -2.46 -1.53
N GLU A 152 17.80 -2.39 -2.69
CA GLU A 152 18.28 -1.12 -3.25
C GLU A 152 17.15 -0.17 -3.67
N TYR A 153 15.91 -0.67 -3.80
CA TYR A 153 14.72 0.09 -4.20
C TYR A 153 13.70 0.27 -3.09
N VAL A 154 14.10 0.00 -1.86
CA VAL A 154 13.27 0.23 -0.69
C VAL A 154 14.09 0.90 0.41
N ASP A 155 13.41 1.65 1.26
CA ASP A 155 13.97 2.18 2.50
C ASP A 155 13.34 1.49 3.69
N LEU A 156 14.17 0.92 4.56
CA LEU A 156 13.73 0.24 5.77
C LEU A 156 13.48 1.26 6.87
N VAL A 157 12.28 1.21 7.44
CA VAL A 157 11.83 2.13 8.49
C VAL A 157 11.49 1.33 9.75
N PRO A 158 12.39 1.31 10.75
CA PRO A 158 12.13 0.63 12.00
C PRO A 158 10.88 1.14 12.71
N SER A 159 10.15 0.24 13.35
CA SER A 159 8.93 0.57 14.10
C SER A 159 9.14 1.65 15.15
N LYS A 160 10.33 1.76 15.73
CA LYS A 160 10.67 2.81 16.70
C LYS A 160 10.53 4.21 16.11
N PHE A 161 10.93 4.41 14.87
CA PHE A 161 10.79 5.71 14.21
C PHE A 161 9.32 6.11 14.08
N ILE A 162 8.46 5.15 13.74
CA ILE A 162 7.02 5.37 13.64
C ILE A 162 6.40 5.66 15.01
N ARG A 163 6.73 4.84 16.02
CA ARG A 163 6.19 4.98 17.39
C ARG A 163 6.57 6.31 18.04
N ASN A 164 7.82 6.74 17.85
CA ASN A 164 8.34 7.95 18.48
C ASN A 164 8.14 9.21 17.64
N GLY A 165 7.57 9.10 16.45
CA GLY A 165 7.38 10.24 15.54
C GLY A 165 8.70 10.86 15.07
N ILE A 166 9.73 10.03 14.89
CA ILE A 166 11.06 10.46 14.45
C ILE A 166 11.03 10.69 12.95
N ALA A 167 11.40 11.90 12.54
CA ALA A 167 11.51 12.24 11.12
C ALA A 167 12.68 11.46 10.49
N ILE A 168 12.44 10.92 9.30
CA ILE A 168 13.45 10.25 8.49
C ILE A 168 13.62 10.96 7.16
N THR A 169 14.80 10.87 6.58
CA THR A 169 15.07 11.38 5.24
C THR A 169 15.24 10.19 4.29
N LEU A 170 14.36 10.09 3.31
CA LEU A 170 14.43 9.09 2.25
C LEU A 170 14.90 9.71 0.94
N GLY A 171 15.45 8.87 0.11
CA GLY A 171 16.00 9.31 -1.17
C GLY A 171 17.26 10.12 -0.96
N GLY A 172 17.88 10.70 -1.70
CA GLY A 172 19.08 11.50 -1.60
C GLY A 172 20.25 10.80 -2.22
N ASN A 173 20.79 11.43 -3.24
CA ASN A 173 21.96 10.97 -3.98
C ASN A 173 21.85 9.53 -4.53
N ASN A 174 20.62 9.02 -4.70
CA ASN A 174 20.48 7.83 -5.53
C ASN A 174 20.80 8.24 -6.97
N PRO A 175 21.93 7.81 -7.54
CA PRO A 175 22.34 8.23 -8.89
C PRO A 175 21.37 7.79 -9.99
N TYR A 176 20.38 6.99 -9.61
CA TYR A 176 19.38 6.43 -10.52
C TYR A 176 18.00 7.07 -10.41
N THR A 177 17.76 7.92 -9.40
CA THR A 177 16.55 8.71 -9.29
C THR A 177 16.97 10.18 -9.24
N ASN A 178 16.55 10.99 -10.17
CA ASN A 178 16.74 12.45 -10.11
C ASN A 178 15.86 13.10 -9.03
N GLU A 179 15.43 12.35 -8.03
CA GLU A 179 14.57 12.83 -6.97
C GLU A 179 15.41 13.32 -5.80
N GLY A 180 15.03 14.48 -5.29
CA GLY A 180 15.62 15.06 -4.10
C GLY A 180 15.32 14.24 -2.84
N THR A 181 15.98 14.59 -1.76
CA THR A 181 15.70 14.04 -0.42
C THR A 181 14.33 14.47 0.08
N PHE A 182 13.60 13.54 0.71
CA PHE A 182 12.36 13.82 1.42
C PHE A 182 12.55 13.58 2.90
N THR A 183 12.25 14.58 3.72
CA THR A 183 12.21 14.42 5.18
C THR A 183 10.76 14.41 5.62
N PHE A 184 10.35 13.36 6.32
CA PHE A 184 8.98 13.22 6.81
C PHE A 184 8.94 12.34 8.07
N VAL A 185 7.84 12.45 8.82
CA VAL A 185 7.54 11.54 9.94
C VAL A 185 6.81 10.31 9.38
N PRO A 186 7.39 9.12 9.44
CA PRO A 186 6.78 7.93 8.87
C PRO A 186 5.49 7.56 9.60
N LYS A 187 4.52 7.11 8.83
CA LYS A 187 3.23 6.60 9.33
C LYS A 187 3.05 5.20 8.78
N GLN A 188 2.32 4.36 9.51
CA GLN A 188 1.96 3.02 9.07
C GLN A 188 0.46 2.96 8.80
N ASN A 189 0.07 2.25 7.75
CA ASN A 189 -1.32 2.01 7.42
C ASN A 189 -2.01 1.25 8.56
N TYR A 190 -3.27 1.63 8.83
CA TYR A 190 -4.05 0.98 9.88
C TYR A 190 -5.53 0.95 9.55
N TYR A 191 -6.26 0.14 10.28
CA TYR A 191 -7.70 -0.02 10.21
C TYR A 191 -8.33 0.44 11.51
N GLU A 192 -9.52 1.02 11.43
CA GLU A 192 -10.33 1.33 12.61
C GLU A 192 -11.80 1.04 12.33
N ARG A 193 -12.55 0.83 13.43
CA ARG A 193 -13.99 0.79 13.38
C ARG A 193 -14.54 2.19 13.49
N ARG A 194 -15.47 2.52 12.61
CA ARG A 194 -16.26 3.75 12.66
C ARG A 194 -17.73 3.40 12.72
N THR A 195 -18.46 3.98 13.68
CA THR A 195 -19.91 3.84 13.77
C THR A 195 -20.57 5.05 13.11
N SER A 196 -21.49 4.80 12.18
CA SER A 196 -22.29 5.80 11.48
C SER A 196 -23.76 5.42 11.57
N GLY A 197 -24.50 6.08 12.46
CA GLY A 197 -25.88 5.71 12.78
C GLY A 197 -26.00 4.29 13.33
N ASN A 198 -26.73 3.43 12.64
CA ASN A 198 -26.93 2.04 13.01
C ASN A 198 -25.90 1.07 12.41
N TYR A 199 -24.91 1.57 11.68
CA TYR A 199 -23.93 0.77 10.98
C TYR A 199 -22.55 0.97 11.57
N SER A 200 -21.79 -0.12 11.64
CA SER A 200 -20.37 -0.05 11.93
C SER A 200 -19.59 -0.53 10.71
N GLU A 201 -18.61 0.22 10.33
CA GLU A 201 -17.81 0.00 9.14
C GLU A 201 -16.32 -0.03 9.45
N ILE A 202 -15.56 -0.76 8.65
CA ILE A 202 -14.09 -0.72 8.68
C ILE A 202 -13.65 0.44 7.80
N VAL A 203 -12.82 1.30 8.38
CA VAL A 203 -12.12 2.35 7.66
C VAL A 203 -10.65 1.97 7.58
N TYR A 204 -10.13 1.88 6.38
CA TYR A 204 -8.71 1.69 6.11
C TYR A 204 -8.05 3.04 5.90
N HIS A 205 -7.09 3.37 6.74
CA HIS A 205 -6.25 4.55 6.64
C HIS A 205 -4.97 4.16 5.93
N ILE A 206 -4.85 4.59 4.70
CA ILE A 206 -3.68 4.35 3.86
C ILE A 206 -2.88 5.64 3.67
N TYR A 207 -1.58 5.55 3.87
CA TYR A 207 -0.64 6.64 3.62
C TYR A 207 0.03 6.41 2.28
N ARG A 208 -0.37 7.18 1.26
CA ARG A 208 0.16 7.07 -0.11
C ARG A 208 0.89 8.33 -0.50
N GLY A 209 2.14 8.14 -0.91
CA GLY A 209 2.94 9.22 -1.46
C GLY A 209 3.34 10.28 -0.43
N PHE A 210 4.23 11.13 -0.85
CA PHE A 210 4.68 12.28 -0.07
C PHE A 210 4.35 13.54 -0.85
N PRO A 211 3.73 14.55 -0.24
CA PRO A 211 3.53 15.81 -0.93
C PRO A 211 4.89 16.41 -1.26
N ALA A 212 5.02 17.00 -2.43
CA ALA A 212 6.26 17.59 -2.92
C ALA A 212 6.89 18.64 -1.95
N ASN A 213 6.09 19.15 -1.01
CA ASN A 213 6.47 20.18 -0.04
C ASN A 213 5.97 19.86 1.40
N GLY A 214 5.65 18.62 1.73
CA GLY A 214 5.02 18.27 3.01
C GLY A 214 5.84 17.30 3.85
N TYR A 215 5.75 17.48 5.16
CA TYR A 215 6.43 16.66 6.16
C TYR A 215 5.60 15.46 6.62
N GLU A 216 4.38 15.30 6.10
CA GLU A 216 3.53 14.17 6.47
C GLU A 216 3.00 13.46 5.22
N PRO A 217 2.95 12.12 5.24
CA PRO A 217 2.32 11.35 4.17
C PRO A 217 0.85 11.73 4.03
N VAL A 218 0.38 11.83 2.79
CA VAL A 218 -1.05 12.05 2.54
C VAL A 218 -1.84 10.84 3.02
N SER A 219 -2.78 11.07 3.93
CA SER A 219 -3.67 10.02 4.40
C SER A 219 -4.96 10.00 3.59
N GLU A 220 -5.39 8.82 3.25
CA GLU A 220 -6.69 8.55 2.63
C GLU A 220 -7.46 7.58 3.52
N ALA A 221 -8.72 7.90 3.82
CA ALA A 221 -9.59 7.06 4.62
C ALA A 221 -10.63 6.39 3.71
N ILE A 222 -10.54 5.08 3.56
CA ILE A 222 -11.39 4.31 2.65
C ILE A 222 -12.28 3.38 3.46
N VAL A 223 -13.59 3.47 3.25
CA VAL A 223 -14.54 2.49 3.80
C VAL A 223 -14.47 1.22 2.97
N ILE A 224 -14.10 0.11 3.61
CA ILE A 224 -13.90 -1.17 2.93
C ILE A 224 -15.02 -2.20 3.19
N GLY A 225 -15.93 -1.93 4.10
CA GLY A 225 -17.06 -2.79 4.37
C GLY A 225 -17.54 -2.78 5.83
N PRO A 226 -18.46 -3.67 6.21
CA PRO A 226 -18.96 -3.75 7.56
C PRO A 226 -17.89 -4.20 8.54
N ALA A 227 -17.89 -3.62 9.75
CA ALA A 227 -16.96 -4.00 10.81
C ALA A 227 -17.46 -5.25 11.54
N PRO A 228 -16.56 -6.21 11.85
CA PRO A 228 -16.90 -7.34 12.71
C PRO A 228 -17.10 -6.89 14.17
N SER A 229 -17.81 -7.71 14.96
CA SER A 229 -18.02 -7.47 16.39
C SER A 229 -16.72 -7.41 17.20
N ASP A 230 -15.70 -8.14 16.75
CA ASP A 230 -14.40 -8.24 17.42
C ASP A 230 -13.55 -6.96 17.27
N MET A 231 -13.93 -6.07 16.37
CA MET A 231 -13.25 -4.79 16.16
C MET A 231 -13.85 -3.72 17.08
N ASN A 232 -13.06 -3.23 18.03
CA ASN A 232 -13.49 -2.21 18.98
C ASN A 232 -13.33 -0.80 18.41
N GLU A 233 -14.24 0.11 18.77
CA GLU A 233 -14.17 1.52 18.39
C GLU A 233 -13.02 2.23 19.11
N GLY A 234 -12.35 3.15 18.42
CA GLY A 234 -11.21 3.90 18.96
C GLY A 234 -9.89 3.11 19.04
N VAL A 235 -9.87 1.87 18.58
CA VAL A 235 -8.67 1.04 18.53
C VAL A 235 -8.12 0.96 17.11
N LYS A 236 -6.82 1.19 16.96
CA LYS A 236 -6.11 0.95 15.70
C LYS A 236 -5.76 -0.53 15.57
N TYR A 237 -6.05 -1.08 14.41
CA TYR A 237 -5.65 -2.43 14.04
C TYR A 237 -4.75 -2.38 12.82
N TYR A 238 -3.82 -3.31 12.74
CA TYR A 238 -2.87 -3.44 11.65
C TYR A 238 -3.10 -4.76 10.92
N SER A 239 -2.95 -4.75 9.61
CA SER A 239 -3.06 -5.97 8.80
C SER A 239 -2.25 -5.80 7.52
N TYR A 240 -1.45 -6.79 7.20
CA TYR A 240 -0.68 -6.85 5.95
C TYR A 240 -1.40 -7.62 4.84
N ASP A 241 -2.53 -8.26 5.16
CA ASP A 241 -3.30 -9.10 4.21
C ASP A 241 -4.79 -8.73 4.13
N GLY A 242 -5.25 -7.79 4.97
CA GLY A 242 -6.66 -7.40 5.05
C GLY A 242 -7.58 -8.46 5.68
N VAL A 243 -7.00 -9.54 6.22
CA VAL A 243 -7.73 -10.69 6.80
C VAL A 243 -7.35 -10.95 8.25
N ASN A 244 -6.06 -10.94 8.56
CA ASN A 244 -5.54 -11.13 9.91
C ASN A 244 -5.24 -9.77 10.53
N PHE A 245 -5.93 -9.43 11.60
CA PHE A 245 -5.85 -8.15 12.26
C PHE A 245 -5.09 -8.25 13.58
N TYR A 246 -4.20 -7.30 13.82
CA TYR A 246 -3.28 -7.22 14.93
C TYR A 246 -3.52 -5.94 15.73
N SER A 247 -3.35 -5.98 17.05
CA SER A 247 -3.46 -4.80 17.91
C SER A 247 -2.17 -3.98 18.00
N ASP A 248 -1.10 -4.48 17.43
CA ASP A 248 0.20 -3.80 17.39
C ASP A 248 0.76 -3.70 15.97
N SER A 249 1.55 -2.66 15.75
CA SER A 249 2.15 -2.33 14.47
C SER A 249 3.24 -3.31 14.00
N ASP A 250 3.74 -4.14 14.92
CA ASP A 250 4.78 -5.15 14.63
C ASP A 250 4.18 -6.52 14.29
N PHE A 251 2.86 -6.62 14.19
CA PHE A 251 2.11 -7.85 13.85
C PHE A 251 2.40 -9.03 14.78
N LYS A 252 2.65 -8.77 16.09
CA LYS A 252 2.96 -9.80 17.09
C LYS A 252 1.73 -10.33 17.78
N ASN A 253 0.76 -9.45 18.05
CA ASN A 253 -0.43 -9.77 18.82
C ASN A 253 -1.66 -9.81 17.92
N LYS A 254 -1.92 -10.99 17.34
CA LYS A 254 -3.10 -11.20 16.52
C LYS A 254 -4.36 -11.07 17.37
N SER A 255 -5.26 -10.16 16.97
CA SER A 255 -6.53 -9.90 17.65
C SER A 255 -7.65 -10.79 17.13
N PHE A 256 -7.85 -10.82 15.81
CA PHE A 256 -8.89 -11.61 15.18
C PHE A 256 -8.58 -11.89 13.72
N THR A 257 -9.37 -12.78 13.09
CA THR A 257 -9.39 -13.00 11.64
C THR A 257 -10.76 -12.61 11.12
N TYR A 258 -10.81 -11.82 10.06
CA TYR A 258 -12.05 -11.41 9.42
C TYR A 258 -11.91 -11.37 7.92
N TYR A 259 -12.77 -12.11 7.24
CA TYR A 259 -12.92 -12.05 5.80
C TYR A 259 -13.98 -11.02 5.46
N ASN A 260 -13.58 -9.87 4.95
CA ASN A 260 -14.50 -8.80 4.57
C ASN A 260 -15.57 -9.34 3.62
N TYR A 261 -16.84 -9.16 3.99
CA TYR A 261 -17.97 -9.76 3.30
C TYR A 261 -17.97 -9.50 1.79
N TYR A 262 -17.79 -8.26 1.36
CA TYR A 262 -17.84 -7.93 -0.06
C TYR A 262 -16.59 -8.37 -0.82
N GLN A 263 -15.43 -8.29 -0.20
CA GLN A 263 -14.15 -8.69 -0.78
C GLN A 263 -14.09 -10.20 -1.03
N PHE A 264 -14.67 -10.98 -0.10
CA PHE A 264 -14.69 -12.44 -0.19
C PHE A 264 -16.03 -13.01 -0.66
N LEU A 265 -16.98 -12.17 -1.07
CA LEU A 265 -18.22 -12.63 -1.68
C LEU A 265 -17.91 -13.31 -3.03
N PRO A 266 -18.39 -14.55 -3.24
CA PRO A 266 -18.16 -15.23 -4.50
C PRO A 266 -18.77 -14.49 -5.69
N LEU A 267 -18.00 -14.29 -6.75
CA LEU A 267 -18.50 -13.72 -8.01
C LEU A 267 -19.63 -14.57 -8.61
N ARG A 268 -19.55 -15.90 -8.47
CA ARG A 268 -20.64 -16.82 -8.82
C ARG A 268 -21.65 -16.93 -7.69
N SER A 269 -22.29 -15.83 -7.39
CA SER A 269 -23.40 -15.72 -6.43
C SER A 269 -24.48 -14.81 -7.00
N LYS A 270 -25.57 -14.66 -6.28
CA LYS A 270 -26.71 -13.84 -6.70
C LYS A 270 -26.98 -12.77 -5.65
N THR A 271 -27.01 -11.50 -6.08
CA THR A 271 -27.58 -10.43 -5.25
C THR A 271 -29.08 -10.31 -5.48
N ASN A 272 -29.81 -9.91 -4.45
CA ASN A 272 -31.22 -9.55 -4.53
C ASN A 272 -31.44 -8.03 -4.61
N ILE A 273 -30.38 -7.25 -4.82
CA ILE A 273 -30.46 -5.80 -5.00
C ILE A 273 -31.19 -5.50 -6.29
N SER A 274 -32.17 -4.60 -6.23
CA SER A 274 -32.95 -4.19 -7.40
C SER A 274 -32.17 -3.20 -8.29
N ALA A 275 -32.54 -3.13 -9.56
CA ALA A 275 -32.00 -2.15 -10.50
C ALA A 275 -32.15 -0.70 -10.01
N ASP A 276 -33.22 -0.40 -9.28
CA ASP A 276 -33.49 0.95 -8.75
C ASP A 276 -32.45 1.37 -7.71
N ILE A 277 -31.93 0.45 -6.90
CA ILE A 277 -30.87 0.74 -5.94
C ILE A 277 -29.58 1.12 -6.67
N PHE A 278 -29.20 0.41 -7.72
CA PHE A 278 -28.07 0.77 -8.56
C PHE A 278 -28.26 2.13 -9.23
N ASN A 279 -29.45 2.39 -9.78
CA ASN A 279 -29.78 3.66 -10.41
C ASN A 279 -29.76 4.80 -9.40
N SER A 280 -30.28 4.59 -8.20
CA SER A 280 -30.25 5.57 -7.11
C SER A 280 -28.83 5.91 -6.69
N TYR A 281 -27.96 4.90 -6.51
CA TYR A 281 -26.56 5.13 -6.18
C TYR A 281 -25.87 6.00 -7.23
N ILE A 282 -26.04 5.69 -8.50
CA ILE A 282 -25.31 6.36 -9.59
C ILE A 282 -25.94 7.73 -9.95
N SER A 283 -27.17 8.01 -9.52
CA SER A 283 -27.87 9.25 -9.84
C SER A 283 -27.17 10.52 -9.34
N LYS A 284 -26.34 10.39 -8.30
CA LYS A 284 -25.52 11.50 -7.75
C LYS A 284 -24.37 11.94 -8.65
N TYR A 285 -24.09 11.20 -9.73
CA TYR A 285 -23.04 11.52 -10.69
C TYR A 285 -23.66 11.99 -12.01
N ASP A 286 -23.78 13.30 -12.21
CA ASP A 286 -24.56 13.90 -13.31
C ASP A 286 -24.16 13.47 -14.71
N ASN A 287 -22.86 13.28 -14.96
CA ASN A 287 -22.34 12.92 -16.29
C ASN A 287 -22.06 11.41 -16.44
N SER A 288 -22.60 10.58 -15.54
CA SER A 288 -22.36 9.15 -15.58
C SER A 288 -23.15 8.46 -16.70
N VAL A 289 -22.45 7.71 -17.56
CA VAL A 289 -23.09 6.85 -18.56
C VAL A 289 -23.78 5.61 -17.96
N MET A 290 -23.55 5.35 -16.66
CA MET A 290 -24.19 4.27 -15.93
C MET A 290 -25.61 4.63 -15.44
N ARG A 291 -26.04 5.89 -15.56
CA ARG A 291 -27.40 6.32 -15.14
C ARG A 291 -28.47 5.54 -15.91
N GLY A 292 -29.43 4.99 -15.17
CA GLY A 292 -30.52 4.21 -15.75
C GLY A 292 -30.15 2.80 -16.25
N THR A 293 -28.88 2.38 -16.03
CA THR A 293 -28.40 1.07 -16.52
C THR A 293 -28.47 -0.04 -15.48
N GLY A 294 -29.05 0.19 -14.31
CA GLY A 294 -29.09 -0.79 -13.21
C GLY A 294 -29.62 -2.16 -13.63
N GLN A 295 -30.66 -2.17 -14.50
CA GLN A 295 -31.23 -3.42 -15.01
C GLN A 295 -30.23 -4.24 -15.83
N THR A 296 -29.30 -3.58 -16.54
CA THR A 296 -28.26 -4.26 -17.32
C THR A 296 -27.41 -5.20 -16.48
N PHE A 297 -27.07 -4.79 -15.24
CA PHE A 297 -26.27 -5.61 -14.32
C PHE A 297 -27.07 -6.82 -13.80
N ILE A 298 -28.35 -6.62 -13.53
CA ILE A 298 -29.26 -7.72 -13.13
C ILE A 298 -29.42 -8.74 -14.29
N ASP A 299 -29.58 -8.25 -15.52
CA ASP A 299 -29.70 -9.11 -16.71
C ASP A 299 -28.40 -9.88 -16.96
N ALA A 300 -27.23 -9.25 -16.78
CA ALA A 300 -25.92 -9.90 -16.86
C ALA A 300 -25.76 -10.99 -15.79
N GLN A 301 -26.21 -10.74 -14.55
CA GLN A 301 -26.23 -11.75 -13.49
C GLN A 301 -27.08 -12.95 -13.89
N ASN A 302 -28.29 -12.70 -14.36
CA ASN A 302 -29.20 -13.77 -14.74
C ASN A 302 -28.67 -14.59 -15.94
N LYS A 303 -27.97 -13.95 -16.86
CA LYS A 303 -27.43 -14.58 -18.08
C LYS A 303 -26.12 -15.31 -17.85
N TYR A 304 -25.22 -14.73 -17.09
CA TYR A 304 -23.82 -15.21 -16.97
C TYR A 304 -23.47 -15.77 -15.59
N GLY A 305 -24.34 -15.59 -14.59
CA GLY A 305 -24.12 -16.07 -13.23
C GLY A 305 -23.06 -15.26 -12.46
N ILE A 306 -22.74 -14.04 -12.91
CA ILE A 306 -21.83 -13.13 -12.21
C ILE A 306 -22.65 -12.19 -11.31
N ASN A 307 -22.29 -12.08 -10.04
CA ASN A 307 -23.01 -11.26 -9.06
C ASN A 307 -23.13 -9.81 -9.52
N ALA A 308 -24.36 -9.31 -9.62
CA ALA A 308 -24.64 -7.98 -10.18
C ALA A 308 -24.09 -6.86 -9.30
N LEU A 309 -24.05 -7.01 -7.96
CA LEU A 309 -23.48 -6.02 -7.06
C LEU A 309 -21.97 -5.87 -7.30
N LEU A 310 -21.25 -6.99 -7.36
CA LEU A 310 -19.81 -6.97 -7.60
C LEU A 310 -19.48 -6.43 -8.99
N LEU A 311 -20.22 -6.87 -10.02
CA LEU A 311 -20.05 -6.38 -11.39
C LEU A 311 -20.30 -4.87 -11.51
N PHE A 312 -21.34 -4.36 -10.81
CA PHE A 312 -21.62 -2.93 -10.75
C PHE A 312 -20.50 -2.16 -9.99
N ALA A 313 -20.07 -2.68 -8.86
CA ALA A 313 -18.98 -2.07 -8.07
C ALA A 313 -17.68 -1.99 -8.88
N MET A 314 -17.31 -3.06 -9.60
CA MET A 314 -16.16 -3.07 -10.50
C MET A 314 -16.30 -2.02 -11.60
N ALA A 315 -17.47 -1.94 -12.25
CA ALA A 315 -17.73 -0.93 -13.27
C ALA A 315 -17.61 0.49 -12.73
N ALA A 316 -18.16 0.74 -11.54
CA ALA A 316 -18.07 2.03 -10.86
C ALA A 316 -16.62 2.40 -10.52
N HIS A 317 -15.85 1.45 -9.99
CA HIS A 317 -14.45 1.65 -9.63
C HIS A 317 -13.58 1.98 -10.86
N GLU A 318 -13.58 1.11 -11.87
CA GLU A 318 -12.75 1.22 -13.07
C GLU A 318 -13.07 2.45 -13.93
N SER A 319 -14.31 2.93 -13.88
CA SER A 319 -14.76 4.04 -14.73
C SER A 319 -14.95 5.37 -13.98
N GLY A 320 -14.55 5.46 -12.70
CA GLY A 320 -14.86 6.62 -11.88
C GLY A 320 -16.37 6.88 -11.82
N ASN A 321 -17.15 5.84 -11.49
CA ASN A 321 -18.61 5.88 -11.48
C ASN A 321 -19.24 6.24 -12.85
N GLY A 322 -18.62 5.78 -13.94
CA GLY A 322 -19.09 6.01 -15.30
C GLY A 322 -18.82 7.41 -15.86
N THR A 323 -17.93 8.18 -15.24
CA THR A 323 -17.61 9.56 -15.65
C THR A 323 -16.28 9.70 -16.37
N SER A 324 -15.44 8.67 -16.37
CA SER A 324 -14.12 8.70 -17.04
C SER A 324 -14.24 8.96 -18.55
N GLY A 325 -13.15 9.44 -19.14
CA GLY A 325 -13.11 9.72 -20.60
C GLY A 325 -13.41 8.49 -21.46
N TYR A 326 -12.97 7.31 -21.04
CA TYR A 326 -13.28 6.05 -21.74
C TYR A 326 -14.76 5.66 -21.56
N ALA A 327 -15.32 5.84 -20.37
CA ALA A 327 -16.72 5.57 -20.12
C ALA A 327 -17.61 6.50 -20.97
N THR A 328 -17.41 7.80 -20.91
CA THR A 328 -18.28 8.79 -21.54
C THR A 328 -18.18 8.83 -23.07
N LYS A 329 -17.00 8.60 -23.63
CA LYS A 329 -16.76 8.68 -25.09
C LYS A 329 -16.88 7.35 -25.81
N ARG A 330 -16.73 6.21 -25.06
CA ARG A 330 -16.60 4.87 -25.66
C ARG A 330 -17.49 3.81 -25.00
N ASN A 331 -18.32 4.16 -24.00
CA ASN A 331 -19.06 3.21 -23.16
C ASN A 331 -18.17 2.12 -22.54
N ASN A 332 -16.88 2.42 -22.36
CA ASN A 332 -15.88 1.47 -21.86
C ASN A 332 -15.70 1.65 -20.35
N LEU A 333 -16.43 0.85 -19.57
CA LEU A 333 -16.45 0.93 -18.12
C LEU A 333 -15.30 0.20 -17.43
N PHE A 334 -14.57 -0.66 -18.13
CA PHE A 334 -13.57 -1.57 -17.54
C PHE A 334 -12.18 -1.42 -18.14
N GLY A 335 -11.94 -0.35 -18.89
CA GLY A 335 -10.63 -0.10 -19.48
C GLY A 335 -10.21 -1.10 -20.56
N TRP A 336 -11.16 -1.75 -21.25
CA TRP A 336 -10.84 -2.72 -22.30
C TRP A 336 -9.91 -2.14 -23.37
N ASN A 337 -8.74 -2.81 -23.55
CA ASN A 337 -7.68 -2.40 -24.48
C ASN A 337 -7.17 -0.97 -24.26
N ALA A 338 -7.38 -0.39 -23.08
CA ALA A 338 -6.73 0.85 -22.69
C ALA A 338 -5.27 0.54 -22.36
N VAL A 339 -4.35 1.12 -23.11
CA VAL A 339 -2.91 1.01 -22.88
C VAL A 339 -2.34 2.43 -22.70
N ASP A 340 -1.45 2.60 -21.74
CA ASP A 340 -0.88 3.91 -21.42
C ASP A 340 -0.11 4.53 -22.59
N ALA A 341 0.51 3.67 -23.41
CA ALA A 341 1.27 4.09 -24.58
C ALA A 341 0.39 4.65 -25.73
N ASP A 342 -0.86 4.20 -25.85
CA ASP A 342 -1.80 4.69 -26.88
C ASP A 342 -3.25 4.62 -26.40
N PRO A 343 -3.76 5.70 -25.80
CA PRO A 343 -5.16 5.78 -25.33
C PRO A 343 -6.21 5.55 -26.42
N ASN A 344 -5.83 5.65 -27.72
CA ASN A 344 -6.75 5.47 -28.84
C ASN A 344 -7.07 3.99 -29.11
N GLN A 345 -6.28 3.06 -28.59
CA GLN A 345 -6.55 1.63 -28.73
C GLN A 345 -7.71 1.13 -27.85
N ALA A 346 -8.13 1.93 -26.86
CA ALA A 346 -9.23 1.56 -25.98
C ALA A 346 -10.51 1.23 -26.79
N THR A 347 -11.11 0.08 -26.49
CA THR A 347 -12.31 -0.41 -27.16
C THR A 347 -13.47 0.57 -27.03
N SER A 348 -14.21 0.79 -28.12
CA SER A 348 -15.47 1.49 -28.13
C SER A 348 -16.62 0.48 -28.20
N PHE A 349 -17.56 0.59 -27.26
CA PHE A 349 -18.76 -0.24 -27.23
C PHE A 349 -19.95 0.55 -27.72
N SER A 350 -20.89 -0.11 -28.41
CA SER A 350 -22.11 0.52 -28.90
C SER A 350 -23.06 0.97 -27.77
N SER A 351 -22.94 0.39 -26.59
CA SER A 351 -23.65 0.78 -25.38
C SER A 351 -22.98 0.26 -24.11
N VAL A 352 -23.36 0.82 -22.96
CA VAL A 352 -22.98 0.30 -21.64
C VAL A 352 -23.37 -1.18 -21.48
N ALA A 353 -24.56 -1.57 -21.99
CA ALA A 353 -25.03 -2.94 -21.90
C ALA A 353 -24.11 -3.91 -22.65
N VAL A 354 -23.59 -3.55 -23.83
CA VAL A 354 -22.62 -4.38 -24.55
C VAL A 354 -21.33 -4.53 -23.78
N CYS A 355 -20.82 -3.44 -23.20
CA CYS A 355 -19.61 -3.48 -22.36
C CYS A 355 -19.77 -4.37 -21.13
N VAL A 356 -20.88 -4.24 -20.40
CA VAL A 356 -21.18 -5.06 -19.22
C VAL A 356 -21.31 -6.54 -19.57
N ASN A 357 -22.00 -6.86 -20.68
CA ASN A 357 -22.11 -8.24 -21.16
C ASN A 357 -20.77 -8.84 -21.58
N GLN A 358 -19.90 -8.06 -22.22
CA GLN A 358 -18.55 -8.48 -22.57
C GLN A 358 -17.71 -8.77 -21.31
N GLN A 359 -17.79 -7.91 -20.31
CA GLN A 359 -17.08 -8.11 -19.06
C GLN A 359 -17.55 -9.36 -18.31
N ALA A 360 -18.87 -9.52 -18.14
CA ALA A 360 -19.43 -10.64 -17.41
C ALA A 360 -19.27 -11.97 -18.17
N GLY A 361 -19.57 -11.97 -19.49
CA GLY A 361 -19.66 -13.19 -20.29
C GLY A 361 -18.33 -13.69 -20.85
N VAL A 362 -17.32 -12.83 -20.98
CA VAL A 362 -16.01 -13.19 -21.54
C VAL A 362 -14.91 -13.07 -20.51
N ASN A 363 -14.75 -11.89 -19.89
CA ASN A 363 -13.61 -11.66 -19.01
C ASN A 363 -13.79 -12.37 -17.66
N LEU A 364 -14.78 -11.98 -16.87
CA LEU A 364 -14.97 -12.52 -15.51
C LEU A 364 -15.34 -14.01 -15.55
N ARG A 365 -16.03 -14.48 -16.58
CA ARG A 365 -16.30 -15.90 -16.72
C ARG A 365 -15.03 -16.73 -16.67
N GLY A 366 -13.96 -16.30 -17.35
CA GLY A 366 -12.70 -17.03 -17.33
C GLY A 366 -12.01 -17.04 -15.94
N PHE A 367 -12.20 -15.98 -15.13
CA PHE A 367 -11.66 -15.95 -13.78
C PHE A 367 -12.42 -16.83 -12.77
N VAL A 368 -13.66 -17.19 -13.06
CA VAL A 368 -14.50 -18.04 -12.18
C VAL A 368 -14.75 -19.45 -12.73
N ASP A 369 -14.26 -19.76 -13.91
CA ASP A 369 -14.31 -21.09 -14.50
C ASP A 369 -13.05 -21.88 -14.13
N VAL A 370 -13.22 -22.92 -13.34
CA VAL A 370 -12.11 -23.77 -12.85
C VAL A 370 -11.30 -24.45 -13.96
N THR A 371 -11.83 -24.49 -15.17
CA THR A 371 -11.16 -25.07 -16.35
C THR A 371 -10.36 -24.03 -17.14
N ASP A 372 -10.53 -22.72 -16.86
CA ASP A 372 -9.80 -21.65 -17.53
C ASP A 372 -8.47 -21.39 -16.79
N GLY A 373 -7.40 -21.18 -17.53
CA GLY A 373 -6.08 -20.88 -16.98
C GLY A 373 -6.01 -19.57 -16.18
N ARG A 374 -7.03 -18.70 -16.26
CA ARG A 374 -7.15 -17.48 -15.47
C ARG A 374 -7.76 -17.73 -14.09
N PHE A 375 -8.38 -18.89 -13.87
CA PHE A 375 -8.97 -19.21 -12.57
C PHE A 375 -7.89 -19.20 -11.48
N PHE A 376 -8.21 -18.57 -10.37
CA PHE A 376 -7.43 -18.65 -9.14
C PHE A 376 -8.33 -18.77 -7.91
N SER A 377 -9.43 -17.99 -7.86
CA SER A 377 -10.37 -17.97 -6.75
C SER A 377 -11.76 -17.57 -7.21
N SER A 378 -12.77 -17.91 -6.41
CA SER A 378 -14.16 -17.57 -6.69
C SER A 378 -14.56 -16.16 -6.26
N SER A 379 -13.76 -15.45 -5.48
CA SER A 379 -14.02 -14.10 -4.95
C SER A 379 -12.97 -13.10 -5.40
N LEU A 380 -13.22 -11.79 -5.20
CA LEU A 380 -12.22 -10.75 -5.45
C LEU A 380 -10.98 -10.99 -4.60
N GLY A 381 -11.18 -11.19 -3.29
CA GLY A 381 -10.13 -11.52 -2.34
C GLY A 381 -9.02 -10.48 -2.24
N ASN A 382 -7.88 -10.91 -1.74
CA ASN A 382 -6.66 -10.11 -1.67
C ASN A 382 -5.60 -10.65 -2.66
N LYS A 383 -4.40 -10.09 -2.64
CA LYS A 383 -3.28 -10.53 -3.51
C LYS A 383 -2.75 -11.93 -3.19
N GLY A 384 -3.10 -12.51 -2.05
CA GLY A 384 -2.69 -13.87 -1.67
C GLY A 384 -3.74 -14.93 -1.96
N SER A 385 -5.03 -14.59 -2.06
CA SER A 385 -6.11 -15.58 -2.05
C SER A 385 -7.32 -15.27 -2.93
N GLY A 386 -7.34 -14.15 -3.65
CA GLY A 386 -8.45 -13.74 -4.49
C GLY A 386 -8.15 -13.81 -5.98
N LEU A 387 -9.15 -13.58 -6.82
CA LEU A 387 -8.91 -13.42 -8.26
C LEU A 387 -8.00 -12.23 -8.56
N ASN A 388 -7.93 -11.26 -7.63
CA ASN A 388 -7.01 -10.13 -7.71
C ASN A 388 -5.54 -10.55 -7.82
N VAL A 389 -5.18 -11.77 -7.43
CA VAL A 389 -3.86 -12.36 -7.71
C VAL A 389 -3.51 -12.27 -9.21
N LYS A 390 -4.50 -12.44 -10.10
CA LYS A 390 -4.33 -12.41 -11.56
C LYS A 390 -5.07 -11.29 -12.28
N TYR A 391 -6.03 -10.62 -11.62
CA TYR A 391 -6.91 -9.66 -12.28
C TYR A 391 -6.29 -8.27 -12.41
N ALA A 392 -5.77 -7.73 -11.33
CA ALA A 392 -5.16 -6.41 -11.32
C ALA A 392 -3.68 -6.48 -10.89
N SER A 393 -2.87 -5.57 -11.41
CA SER A 393 -1.48 -5.43 -10.99
C SER A 393 -1.34 -4.62 -9.70
N ASP A 394 -2.25 -3.67 -9.44
CA ASP A 394 -2.30 -2.95 -8.17
C ASP A 394 -2.62 -3.92 -7.03
N PRO A 395 -1.76 -4.04 -6.01
CA PRO A 395 -2.00 -4.93 -4.89
C PRO A 395 -3.18 -4.51 -4.00
N TYR A 396 -3.62 -3.26 -4.09
CA TYR A 396 -4.72 -2.70 -3.30
C TYR A 396 -6.01 -2.49 -4.09
N TRP A 397 -6.08 -3.04 -5.31
CA TRP A 397 -7.28 -2.99 -6.14
C TRP A 397 -8.47 -3.69 -5.49
#